data_5386fd37adfcc917a52fc271a763a876
#
_entry.id   5386fd37adfcc917a52fc271a763a876
#
_cell.length_a   1.000
_cell.length_b   1.000
_cell.length_c   1.000
_cell.angle_alpha   90.00
_cell.angle_beta   90.00
_cell.angle_gamma   90.00
#
_symmetry.space_group_name_H-M   'P 1'
#
loop_
_entity.id
_entity.type
_entity.pdbx_description
1 polymer ?
#
loop_
_entity_poly.entity_id
_entity_poly.type
_entity_poly.pdbx_seq_one_letter_code
_entity_poly.pdbx_strand_id
1 'polypeptide(L)'
;MNITAVEVTVMLQTEKHQLPLRSTEVYKMAVDKNKALETALTQIEKQFGKGAVMRLGENKHMNIEHISTGSLSLDIALGIGGLPRGRIVEIYGPESSGKTTLSLHCIAEGQKNGGNVAFIDVEHALDPTYAAALGVDVDSLLVSQPDTGEDDL
;
A
#
# COMPACT_ATOMS: atom_id res chain seq x y z
N MET A 1 4.54 4.34 24.41
CA MET A 1 4.28 4.23 22.95
C MET A 1 5.33 3.30 22.38
N ASN A 2 5.00 2.00 22.27
CA ASN A 2 5.96 0.98 21.85
C ASN A 2 6.01 0.93 20.33
N ILE A 3 7.16 1.36 19.79
CA ILE A 3 7.49 1.14 18.39
C ILE A 3 7.91 -0.32 18.28
N THR A 4 7.10 -1.15 17.65
CA THR A 4 7.47 -2.54 17.35
C THR A 4 8.54 -2.49 16.26
N ALA A 5 9.80 -2.74 16.64
CA ALA A 5 10.88 -2.89 15.69
C ALA A 5 10.63 -4.14 14.85
N VAL A 6 10.61 -3.99 13.53
CA VAL A 6 10.65 -5.12 12.60
C VAL A 6 12.10 -5.57 12.52
N GLU A 7 12.41 -6.71 13.13
CA GLU A 7 13.74 -7.32 13.07
C GLU A 7 13.91 -7.98 11.70
N VAL A 8 14.69 -7.34 10.82
CA VAL A 8 15.08 -7.92 9.54
C VAL A 8 16.36 -8.70 9.74
N THR A 9 16.27 -10.02 9.86
CA THR A 9 17.44 -10.88 9.90
C THR A 9 17.97 -11.11 8.49
N VAL A 10 19.06 -10.43 8.13
CA VAL A 10 19.78 -10.67 6.88
C VAL A 10 20.84 -11.74 7.14
N MET A 11 20.60 -12.95 6.64
CA MET A 11 21.65 -14.00 6.62
C MET A 11 22.63 -13.71 5.48
N LEU A 12 23.78 -13.14 5.82
CA LEU A 12 24.92 -13.04 4.91
C LEU A 12 25.78 -14.31 5.05
N GLN A 13 25.66 -15.20 4.07
CA GLN A 13 26.54 -16.36 3.98
C GLN A 13 27.82 -15.92 3.25
N THR A 14 28.90 -15.68 4.01
CA THR A 14 30.22 -15.41 3.45
C THR A 14 30.84 -16.73 2.96
N GLU A 15 30.89 -16.91 1.65
CA GLU A 15 31.67 -18.01 1.07
C GLU A 15 33.16 -17.72 1.22
N LYS A 16 33.87 -18.69 1.81
CA LYS A 16 35.36 -18.71 1.89
C LYS A 16 35.94 -18.81 0.49
N HIS A 17 36.87 -17.94 0.19
CA HIS A 17 37.72 -17.93 -1.00
C HIS A 17 38.24 -19.32 -1.33
N GLN A 18 37.79 -19.91 -2.42
CA GLN A 18 38.43 -21.02 -3.11
C GLN A 18 38.89 -20.57 -4.50
N LEU A 19 40.08 -21.07 -4.88
CA LEU A 19 40.83 -20.82 -6.10
C LEU A 19 39.98 -20.91 -7.40
N PRO A 20 40.39 -20.26 -8.53
CA PRO A 20 39.55 -20.14 -9.73
C PRO A 20 39.34 -21.50 -10.38
N LEU A 21 38.13 -22.00 -10.26
CA LEU A 21 37.62 -23.14 -11.01
C LEU A 21 37.47 -22.75 -12.50
N ARG A 22 37.79 -23.71 -13.40
CA ARG A 22 37.62 -23.54 -14.86
C ARG A 22 36.18 -23.08 -15.16
N SER A 23 36.03 -22.18 -16.10
CA SER A 23 34.74 -21.51 -16.45
C SER A 23 33.55 -22.49 -16.61
N THR A 24 33.80 -23.70 -17.06
CA THR A 24 32.80 -24.77 -17.24
C THR A 24 32.28 -25.35 -15.92
N GLU A 25 33.13 -25.44 -14.91
CA GLU A 25 32.73 -25.96 -13.58
C GLU A 25 31.91 -24.92 -12.79
N VAL A 26 32.30 -23.65 -12.90
CA VAL A 26 31.54 -22.53 -12.31
C VAL A 26 30.12 -22.46 -12.90
N TYR A 27 30.01 -22.62 -14.23
CA TYR A 27 28.70 -22.64 -14.89
C TYR A 27 27.85 -23.84 -14.44
N LYS A 28 28.44 -25.01 -14.32
CA LYS A 28 27.73 -26.22 -13.89
C LYS A 28 27.25 -26.12 -12.43
N MET A 29 28.09 -25.57 -11.53
CA MET A 29 27.70 -25.30 -10.15
C MET A 29 26.57 -24.25 -10.03
N ALA A 30 26.59 -23.22 -10.88
CA ALA A 30 25.53 -22.19 -10.89
C ALA A 30 24.19 -22.78 -11.37
N VAL A 31 24.20 -23.68 -12.37
CA VAL A 31 23.01 -24.38 -12.87
C VAL A 31 22.45 -25.33 -11.81
N ASP A 32 23.30 -26.04 -11.08
CA ASP A 32 22.88 -26.96 -10.02
C ASP A 32 22.30 -26.22 -8.81
N LYS A 33 22.85 -25.05 -8.44
CA LYS A 33 22.30 -24.20 -7.38
C LYS A 33 20.92 -23.65 -7.75
N ASN A 34 20.71 -23.21 -8.98
CA ASN A 34 19.42 -22.72 -9.45
C ASN A 34 18.36 -23.83 -9.44
N LYS A 35 18.73 -25.02 -9.88
CA LYS A 35 17.83 -26.18 -9.87
C LYS A 35 17.43 -26.62 -8.46
N ALA A 36 18.38 -26.56 -7.52
CA ALA A 36 18.12 -26.83 -6.10
C ALA A 36 17.16 -25.78 -5.49
N LEU A 37 17.35 -24.50 -5.83
CA LEU A 37 16.48 -23.42 -5.40
C LEU A 37 15.06 -23.59 -5.94
N GLU A 38 14.88 -23.90 -7.23
CA GLU A 38 13.57 -24.15 -7.83
C GLU A 38 12.86 -25.34 -7.19
N THR A 39 13.61 -26.40 -6.87
CA THR A 39 13.06 -27.57 -6.17
C THR A 39 12.58 -27.18 -4.78
N ALA A 40 13.35 -26.40 -4.03
CA ALA A 40 12.98 -25.92 -2.71
C ALA A 40 11.74 -25.02 -2.75
N LEU A 41 11.67 -24.07 -3.70
CA LEU A 41 10.50 -23.21 -3.91
C LEU A 41 9.24 -24.05 -4.21
N THR A 42 9.36 -25.06 -5.07
CA THR A 42 8.25 -25.96 -5.40
C THR A 42 7.76 -26.75 -4.17
N GLN A 43 8.67 -27.15 -3.30
CA GLN A 43 8.30 -27.84 -2.05
C GLN A 43 7.58 -26.92 -1.07
N ILE A 44 8.04 -25.67 -0.94
CA ILE A 44 7.39 -24.67 -0.12
C ILE A 44 5.99 -24.34 -0.64
N GLU A 45 5.83 -24.18 -1.95
CA GLU A 45 4.51 -23.97 -2.56
C GLU A 45 3.54 -25.12 -2.34
N LYS A 46 4.03 -26.36 -2.33
CA LYS A 46 3.20 -27.54 -2.02
C LYS A 46 2.75 -27.61 -0.58
N GLN A 47 3.58 -27.16 0.36
CA GLN A 47 3.29 -27.20 1.79
C GLN A 47 2.46 -26.01 2.27
N PHE A 48 2.71 -24.81 1.76
CA PHE A 48 2.16 -23.55 2.26
C PHE A 48 1.25 -22.82 1.25
N GLY A 49 1.08 -23.39 0.07
CA GLY A 49 0.25 -22.81 -0.99
C GLY A 49 1.03 -21.95 -1.98
N LYS A 50 0.43 -21.70 -3.16
CA LYS A 50 1.00 -20.85 -4.20
C LYS A 50 1.19 -19.43 -3.67
N GLY A 51 2.39 -18.85 -3.89
CA GLY A 51 2.70 -17.48 -3.49
C GLY A 51 3.23 -17.35 -2.07
N ALA A 52 3.45 -18.46 -1.34
CA ALA A 52 4.08 -18.42 -0.01
C ALA A 52 5.51 -17.84 -0.05
N VAL A 53 6.22 -18.06 -1.15
CA VAL A 53 7.51 -17.43 -1.46
C VAL A 53 7.50 -16.99 -2.92
N MET A 54 7.91 -15.77 -3.20
CA MET A 54 8.01 -15.23 -4.55
C MET A 54 9.27 -14.37 -4.70
N ARG A 55 9.80 -14.26 -5.90
CA ARG A 55 10.89 -13.33 -6.19
C ARG A 55 10.31 -11.93 -6.32
N LEU A 56 10.86 -10.96 -5.61
CA LEU A 56 10.37 -9.58 -5.60
C LEU A 56 10.29 -8.97 -7.02
N GLY A 57 11.19 -9.33 -7.92
CA GLY A 57 11.19 -8.86 -9.31
C GLY A 57 10.22 -9.57 -10.27
N GLU A 58 9.59 -10.68 -9.85
CA GLU A 58 8.61 -11.40 -10.67
C GLU A 58 7.19 -10.84 -10.54
N ASN A 59 6.92 -10.03 -9.53
CA ASN A 59 5.67 -9.29 -9.43
C ASN A 59 5.60 -8.26 -10.59
N LYS A 60 5.08 -8.70 -11.72
CA LYS A 60 4.48 -7.78 -12.70
C LYS A 60 3.53 -6.89 -11.90
N HIS A 61 3.71 -5.58 -12.02
CA HIS A 61 2.91 -4.53 -11.40
C HIS A 61 1.53 -5.04 -11.01
N MET A 62 1.34 -5.32 -9.72
CA MET A 62 -0.01 -5.62 -9.24
C MET A 62 -0.81 -4.35 -9.51
N ASN A 63 -1.78 -4.44 -10.40
CA ASN A 63 -2.70 -3.35 -10.67
C ASN A 63 -3.56 -3.20 -9.39
N ILE A 64 -3.04 -2.42 -8.44
CA ILE A 64 -3.72 -2.15 -7.18
C ILE A 64 -4.80 -1.13 -7.50
N GLU A 65 -6.06 -1.50 -7.29
CA GLU A 65 -7.15 -0.55 -7.36
C GLU A 65 -6.92 0.58 -6.36
N HIS A 66 -7.06 1.80 -6.82
CA HIS A 66 -6.79 3.00 -6.03
C HIS A 66 -7.85 4.07 -6.28
N ILE A 67 -7.87 5.04 -5.40
CA ILE A 67 -8.64 6.28 -5.51
C ILE A 67 -7.61 7.41 -5.61
N SER A 68 -7.68 8.23 -6.66
CA SER A 68 -6.82 9.40 -6.80
C SER A 68 -6.99 10.32 -5.57
N THR A 69 -5.91 10.94 -5.16
CA THR A 69 -5.94 11.97 -4.11
C THR A 69 -6.40 13.34 -4.62
N GLY A 70 -6.63 13.48 -5.93
CA GLY A 70 -6.87 14.76 -6.59
C GLY A 70 -5.58 15.60 -6.80
N SER A 71 -4.44 15.14 -6.30
CA SER A 71 -3.15 15.77 -6.49
C SER A 71 -2.23 14.86 -7.31
N LEU A 72 -1.96 15.25 -8.56
CA LEU A 72 -1.11 14.46 -9.46
C LEU A 72 0.28 14.19 -8.88
N SER A 73 0.87 15.16 -8.21
CA SER A 73 2.20 15.00 -7.60
C SER A 73 2.20 13.98 -6.46
N LEU A 74 1.15 13.97 -5.65
CA LEU A 74 0.99 13.01 -4.56
C LEU A 74 0.70 11.61 -5.11
N ASP A 75 -0.17 11.49 -6.10
CA ASP A 75 -0.49 10.23 -6.77
C ASP A 75 0.75 9.56 -7.37
N ILE A 76 1.63 10.36 -8.00
CA ILE A 76 2.92 9.88 -8.51
C ILE A 76 3.84 9.45 -7.36
N ALA A 77 3.91 10.24 -6.29
CA ALA A 77 4.77 9.93 -5.14
C ALA A 77 4.35 8.66 -4.40
N LEU A 78 3.04 8.38 -4.35
CA LEU A 78 2.50 7.13 -3.79
C LEU A 78 2.82 5.88 -4.65
N GLY A 79 3.19 6.06 -5.91
CA GLY A 79 3.65 4.99 -6.80
C GLY A 79 2.56 4.10 -7.39
N ILE A 80 1.34 4.13 -6.84
CA ILE A 80 0.18 3.36 -7.32
C ILE A 80 -0.89 4.23 -7.96
N GLY A 81 -0.71 5.55 -8.00
CA GLY A 81 -1.64 6.50 -8.60
C GLY A 81 -2.72 7.02 -7.65
N GLY A 82 -2.58 6.81 -6.36
CA GLY A 82 -3.54 7.28 -5.35
C GLY A 82 -3.52 6.43 -4.07
N LEU A 83 -4.61 6.49 -3.31
CA LEU A 83 -4.80 5.69 -2.10
C LEU A 83 -5.31 4.29 -2.45
N PRO A 84 -4.75 3.20 -1.87
CA PRO A 84 -5.16 1.84 -2.19
C PRO A 84 -6.59 1.56 -1.70
N ARG A 85 -7.43 0.98 -2.56
CA ARG A 85 -8.76 0.53 -2.17
C ARG A 85 -8.71 -0.69 -1.23
N GLY A 86 -9.66 -0.76 -0.31
CA GLY A 86 -9.75 -1.85 0.65
C GLY A 86 -8.65 -1.85 1.71
N ARG A 87 -8.02 -0.69 1.97
CA ARG A 87 -7.03 -0.48 3.01
C ARG A 87 -7.43 0.70 3.90
N ILE A 88 -7.03 0.63 5.16
CA ILE A 88 -7.08 1.77 6.07
C ILE A 88 -5.86 2.63 5.80
N VAL A 89 -6.08 3.92 5.56
CA VAL A 89 -5.02 4.91 5.32
C VAL A 89 -5.10 5.96 6.42
N GLU A 90 -4.01 6.17 7.13
CA GLU A 90 -3.88 7.20 8.13
C GLU A 90 -3.23 8.46 7.53
N ILE A 91 -3.88 9.62 7.71
CA ILE A 91 -3.35 10.92 7.30
C ILE A 91 -3.11 11.74 8.56
N TYR A 92 -1.86 12.04 8.85
CA TYR A 92 -1.48 12.78 10.06
C TYR A 92 -0.61 14.00 9.74
N GLY A 93 -0.62 14.96 10.64
CA GLY A 93 0.14 16.20 10.52
C GLY A 93 -0.36 17.26 11.51
N PRO A 94 0.33 18.40 11.63
CA PRO A 94 -0.08 19.49 12.49
C PRO A 94 -1.43 20.09 12.07
N GLU A 95 -2.01 20.91 12.94
CA GLU A 95 -3.19 21.70 12.59
C GLU A 95 -2.96 22.53 11.32
N SER A 96 -4.01 22.75 10.57
CA SER A 96 -3.98 23.53 9.30
C SER A 96 -3.01 23.00 8.23
N SER A 97 -2.56 21.74 8.33
CA SER A 97 -1.68 21.12 7.33
C SER A 97 -2.40 20.60 6.08
N GLY A 98 -3.71 20.73 6.00
CA GLY A 98 -4.50 20.30 4.84
C GLY A 98 -4.99 18.86 4.89
N LYS A 99 -5.00 18.19 6.05
CA LYS A 99 -5.52 16.81 6.19
C LYS A 99 -6.95 16.68 5.71
N THR A 100 -7.85 17.54 6.22
CA THR A 100 -9.26 17.55 5.83
C THR A 100 -9.43 17.93 4.36
N THR A 101 -8.67 18.88 3.85
CA THR A 101 -8.66 19.26 2.43
C THR A 101 -8.31 18.06 1.55
N LEU A 102 -7.27 17.30 1.90
CA LEU A 102 -6.88 16.10 1.17
C LEU A 102 -7.98 15.04 1.22
N SER A 103 -8.58 14.83 2.39
CA SER A 103 -9.70 13.87 2.54
C SER A 103 -10.89 14.26 1.66
N LEU A 104 -11.26 15.56 1.60
CA LEU A 104 -12.33 16.05 0.73
C LEU A 104 -12.03 15.86 -0.76
N HIS A 105 -10.78 16.05 -1.17
CA HIS A 105 -10.38 15.72 -2.55
C HIS A 105 -10.52 14.23 -2.85
N CYS A 106 -10.12 13.35 -1.94
CA CYS A 106 -10.29 11.91 -2.09
C CYS A 106 -11.78 11.52 -2.19
N ILE A 107 -12.65 12.19 -1.42
CA ILE A 107 -14.11 12.03 -1.50
C ILE A 107 -14.60 12.41 -2.89
N ALA A 108 -14.24 13.59 -3.39
CA ALA A 108 -14.64 14.07 -4.71
C ALA A 108 -14.21 13.10 -5.82
N GLU A 109 -12.97 12.59 -5.75
CA GLU A 109 -12.47 11.59 -6.71
C GLU A 109 -13.20 10.25 -6.58
N GLY A 110 -13.53 9.83 -5.36
CA GLY A 110 -14.34 8.63 -5.10
C GLY A 110 -15.75 8.72 -5.71
N GLN A 111 -16.41 9.86 -5.54
CA GLN A 111 -17.74 10.13 -6.11
C GLN A 111 -17.70 10.20 -7.64
N LYS A 112 -16.70 10.84 -8.25
CA LYS A 112 -16.49 10.88 -9.71
C LYS A 112 -16.41 9.48 -10.32
N ASN A 113 -15.88 8.53 -9.58
CA ASN A 113 -15.80 7.13 -10.00
C ASN A 113 -17.08 6.31 -9.68
N GLY A 114 -18.16 6.97 -9.27
CA GLY A 114 -19.44 6.35 -8.97
C GLY A 114 -19.47 5.61 -7.62
N GLY A 115 -18.54 5.89 -6.74
CA GLY A 115 -18.50 5.33 -5.38
C GLY A 115 -19.45 6.06 -4.43
N ASN A 116 -20.11 5.30 -3.54
CA ASN A 116 -20.79 5.87 -2.37
C ASN A 116 -19.73 6.23 -1.33
N VAL A 117 -19.82 7.43 -0.78
CA VAL A 117 -18.83 7.94 0.19
C VAL A 117 -19.56 8.42 1.43
N ALA A 118 -19.00 8.12 2.60
CA ALA A 118 -19.43 8.64 3.87
C ALA A 118 -18.29 9.41 4.54
N PHE A 119 -18.61 10.47 5.26
CA PHE A 119 -17.70 11.28 6.04
C PHE A 119 -18.16 11.32 7.50
N ILE A 120 -17.28 10.88 8.41
CA ILE A 120 -17.53 10.93 9.84
C ILE A 120 -16.78 12.14 10.38
N ASP A 121 -17.51 13.14 10.83
CA ASP A 121 -16.99 14.45 11.27
C ASP A 121 -17.13 14.61 12.79
N VAL A 122 -16.20 14.06 13.53
CA VAL A 122 -16.17 14.16 15.00
C VAL A 122 -15.83 15.56 15.49
N GLU A 123 -15.14 16.37 14.66
CA GLU A 123 -14.75 17.76 15.01
C GLU A 123 -15.86 18.78 14.73
N HIS A 124 -16.94 18.37 14.02
CA HIS A 124 -18.02 19.25 13.57
C HIS A 124 -17.53 20.45 12.76
N ALA A 125 -16.46 20.26 12.00
CA ALA A 125 -15.75 21.32 11.29
C ALA A 125 -15.96 21.30 9.76
N LEU A 126 -16.78 20.40 9.25
CA LEU A 126 -17.08 20.31 7.82
C LEU A 126 -17.87 21.52 7.34
N ASP A 127 -17.29 22.27 6.42
CA ASP A 127 -17.95 23.34 5.68
C ASP A 127 -18.45 22.82 4.33
N PRO A 128 -19.78 22.71 4.11
CA PRO A 128 -20.34 22.23 2.84
C PRO A 128 -19.97 23.10 1.65
N THR A 129 -19.83 24.44 1.85
CA THR A 129 -19.46 25.36 0.79
C THR A 129 -18.02 25.11 0.33
N TYR A 130 -17.14 24.88 1.29
CA TYR A 130 -15.75 24.54 1.00
C TYR A 130 -15.64 23.16 0.34
N ALA A 131 -16.38 22.16 0.83
CA ALA A 131 -16.41 20.84 0.23
C ALA A 131 -16.89 20.87 -1.25
N ALA A 132 -17.96 21.62 -1.52
CA ALA A 132 -18.46 21.83 -2.89
C ALA A 132 -17.42 22.52 -3.79
N ALA A 133 -16.69 23.51 -3.27
CA ALA A 133 -15.62 24.20 -4.01
C ALA A 133 -14.46 23.26 -4.37
N LEU A 134 -14.22 22.21 -3.60
CA LEU A 134 -13.23 21.16 -3.87
C LEU A 134 -13.76 20.06 -4.82
N GLY A 135 -15.02 20.15 -5.25
CA GLY A 135 -15.64 19.24 -6.20
C GLY A 135 -16.40 18.07 -5.57
N VAL A 136 -16.67 18.13 -4.27
CA VAL A 136 -17.53 17.16 -3.58
C VAL A 136 -18.98 17.41 -3.99
N ASP A 137 -19.68 16.35 -4.38
CA ASP A 137 -21.13 16.36 -4.50
C ASP A 137 -21.73 16.25 -3.09
N VAL A 138 -22.10 17.40 -2.52
CA VAL A 138 -22.59 17.50 -1.15
C VAL A 138 -23.97 16.89 -0.97
N ASP A 139 -24.78 16.81 -2.05
CA ASP A 139 -26.12 16.25 -2.01
C ASP A 139 -26.10 14.72 -1.89
N SER A 140 -25.06 14.08 -2.37
CA SER A 140 -24.88 12.62 -2.30
C SER A 140 -23.91 12.16 -1.19
N LEU A 141 -23.24 13.08 -0.50
CA LEU A 141 -22.32 12.73 0.57
C LEU A 141 -23.09 12.36 1.85
N LEU A 142 -22.84 11.16 2.35
CA LEU A 142 -23.35 10.77 3.67
C LEU A 142 -22.42 11.36 4.75
N VAL A 143 -23.02 12.10 5.70
CA VAL A 143 -22.27 12.69 6.82
C VAL A 143 -22.85 12.22 8.14
N SER A 144 -21.99 11.74 9.01
CA SER A 144 -22.28 11.49 10.42
C SER A 144 -21.47 12.44 11.29
N GLN A 145 -22.08 13.02 12.31
CA GLN A 145 -21.47 13.92 13.28
C GLN A 145 -21.78 13.45 14.69
N PRO A 146 -21.15 12.33 15.13
CA PRO A 146 -21.44 11.76 16.44
C PRO A 146 -20.85 12.63 17.55
N ASP A 147 -21.53 12.72 18.69
CA ASP A 147 -21.01 13.37 19.89
C ASP A 147 -19.91 12.52 20.55
N THR A 148 -19.96 11.20 20.35
CA THR A 148 -18.94 10.24 20.78
C THR A 148 -18.69 9.20 19.70
N GLY A 149 -17.46 8.65 19.62
CA GLY A 149 -17.13 7.63 18.62
C GLY A 149 -17.85 6.27 18.79
N GLU A 150 -18.68 6.12 19.83
CA GLU A 150 -19.49 4.93 20.10
C GLU A 150 -20.89 5.03 19.45
N ASP A 151 -21.33 6.22 19.07
CA ASP A 151 -22.67 6.45 18.53
C ASP A 151 -22.81 6.01 17.05
N ASP A 152 -21.70 5.63 16.38
CA ASP A 152 -21.67 5.19 14.98
C ASP A 152 -21.56 3.67 14.78
N LEU A 153 -21.60 2.88 15.85
CA LEU A 153 -21.56 1.42 15.81
C LEU A 153 -22.94 0.86 16.11
#